data_1e05979afe1f124dcbcd281311bf674c
#
_entry.id   1e05979afe1f124dcbcd281311bf674c
#
_cell.length_a   1.000
_cell.length_b   1.000
_cell.length_c   1.000
_cell.angle_alpha   90.00
_cell.angle_beta   90.00
_cell.angle_gamma   90.00
#
_symmetry.space_group_name_H-M   'P 1'
#
loop_
_entity.id
_entity.type
_entity.pdbx_description
1 polymer ?
#
loop_
_entity_poly.entity_id
_entity_poly.type
_entity_poly.pdbx_seq_one_letter_code
_entity_poly.pdbx_strand_id
1 'polypeptide(L)'
;MTFRALLLSAALMATSTTAFADIGDSETITGTDDVKLTATHLETFNKPWAMAFLPDGKALVTEKEGTIWLLNAEGKKLGEITGGPDIIERGQGGLGDIYVPSDFDQTGEVYISYVERDAKDDSLSGAVVQSATLAISSNGGSLSNMKRVWTQSPKVQGNGHYGHRIGVSPDNFLFISSGERQKFTPAQNMNTNLGKVIRLNRDGSIPEDNPFVENGGIASQIWTLGHRNPLGLDFDSEGQLWVHEMGPKHGDELNKIVRSENYGYPMVSNGDHYSGVEIPDHETMPIFEAPAVFWVPAISPAGFSIYKGDVFADWKGDGFIGGLSSQALIRVDMDAEDGPSEAGRYEWGKRIREVESGQDGAIYVLEDEEGGRLMKLMPATE
;
A
#
# COMPACT_ATOMS: atom_id res chain seq x y z
N MET A 1 -9.04 -72.61 13.30
CA MET A 1 -8.95 -71.73 12.11
C MET A 1 -9.97 -70.61 12.31
N THR A 2 -9.53 -69.46 12.78
CA THR A 2 -10.41 -68.30 13.08
C THR A 2 -10.12 -67.18 12.07
N PHE A 3 -11.04 -66.89 11.18
CA PHE A 3 -10.98 -65.79 10.24
C PHE A 3 -11.23 -64.48 10.97
N ARG A 4 -10.28 -63.54 10.95
CA ARG A 4 -10.47 -62.14 11.34
C ARG A 4 -10.89 -61.34 10.08
N ALA A 5 -12.06 -60.76 10.10
CA ALA A 5 -12.51 -59.81 9.11
C ALA A 5 -11.86 -58.44 9.37
N LEU A 6 -11.12 -57.91 8.41
CA LEU A 6 -10.63 -56.51 8.39
C LEU A 6 -11.75 -55.62 7.88
N LEU A 7 -12.25 -54.70 8.72
CA LEU A 7 -13.11 -53.62 8.33
C LEU A 7 -12.22 -52.44 7.82
N LEU A 8 -12.24 -52.19 6.53
CA LEU A 8 -11.68 -50.97 5.93
C LEU A 8 -12.66 -49.82 6.13
N SER A 9 -12.31 -48.86 6.99
CA SER A 9 -13.00 -47.60 7.10
C SER A 9 -12.54 -46.67 5.97
N ALA A 10 -13.38 -46.41 4.97
CA ALA A 10 -13.14 -45.38 3.99
C ALA A 10 -13.46 -44.02 4.61
N ALA A 11 -12.45 -43.21 4.91
CA ALA A 11 -12.64 -41.82 5.28
C ALA A 11 -12.97 -41.03 4.02
N LEU A 12 -14.23 -40.56 3.96
CA LEU A 12 -14.65 -39.59 2.93
C LEU A 12 -13.98 -38.26 3.27
N MET A 13 -12.93 -37.87 2.52
CA MET A 13 -12.44 -36.50 2.53
C MET A 13 -13.44 -35.65 1.78
N ALA A 14 -14.24 -34.86 2.52
CA ALA A 14 -15.01 -33.78 1.96
C ALA A 14 -14.03 -32.68 1.51
N THR A 15 -13.76 -32.60 0.21
CA THR A 15 -13.13 -31.43 -0.40
C THR A 15 -14.17 -30.31 -0.33
N SER A 16 -14.03 -29.39 0.63
CA SER A 16 -14.74 -28.11 0.61
C SER A 16 -14.19 -27.30 -0.57
N THR A 17 -14.86 -27.34 -1.71
CA THR A 17 -14.70 -26.33 -2.72
C THR A 17 -15.25 -25.03 -2.11
N THR A 18 -14.40 -24.12 -1.69
CA THR A 18 -14.81 -22.74 -1.46
C THR A 18 -15.32 -22.20 -2.80
N ALA A 19 -16.63 -22.17 -2.97
CA ALA A 19 -17.24 -21.43 -4.07
C ALA A 19 -16.84 -19.98 -3.87
N PHE A 20 -16.23 -19.35 -4.90
CA PHE A 20 -16.02 -17.92 -4.90
C PHE A 20 -17.40 -17.26 -4.81
N ALA A 21 -17.58 -16.35 -3.86
CA ALA A 21 -18.81 -15.58 -3.75
C ALA A 21 -19.05 -14.82 -5.05
N ASP A 22 -20.26 -14.88 -5.58
CA ASP A 22 -20.63 -14.15 -6.80
C ASP A 22 -20.68 -12.64 -6.52
N ILE A 23 -20.60 -11.84 -7.58
CA ILE A 23 -20.77 -10.39 -7.49
C ILE A 23 -22.16 -10.09 -6.90
N GLY A 24 -22.18 -9.28 -5.84
CA GLY A 24 -23.38 -8.95 -5.05
C GLY A 24 -23.54 -9.79 -3.79
N ASP A 25 -22.82 -10.89 -3.65
CA ASP A 25 -22.81 -11.67 -2.42
C ASP A 25 -22.16 -10.91 -1.27
N SER A 26 -22.64 -11.16 -0.06
CA SER A 26 -22.10 -10.55 1.15
C SER A 26 -21.77 -11.63 2.19
N GLU A 27 -20.71 -11.39 2.93
CA GLU A 27 -20.27 -12.21 4.05
C GLU A 27 -20.11 -11.36 5.31
N THR A 28 -20.30 -11.96 6.48
CA THR A 28 -20.07 -11.29 7.76
C THR A 28 -18.70 -11.70 8.30
N ILE A 29 -17.87 -10.72 8.62
CA ILE A 29 -16.56 -10.92 9.21
C ILE A 29 -16.57 -10.31 10.61
N THR A 30 -16.12 -11.05 11.60
CA THR A 30 -16.04 -10.57 13.00
C THR A 30 -14.58 -10.32 13.34
N GLY A 31 -14.29 -9.13 13.84
CA GLY A 31 -12.96 -8.76 14.32
C GLY A 31 -12.64 -9.32 15.72
N THR A 32 -11.38 -9.23 16.11
CA THR A 32 -10.92 -9.56 17.46
C THR A 32 -11.44 -8.60 18.53
N ASP A 33 -11.99 -7.46 18.10
CA ASP A 33 -12.69 -6.44 18.89
C ASP A 33 -14.21 -6.71 19.01
N ASP A 34 -14.65 -7.89 18.58
CA ASP A 34 -16.06 -8.32 18.54
C ASP A 34 -16.95 -7.49 17.58
N VAL A 35 -16.39 -6.54 16.81
CA VAL A 35 -17.14 -5.78 15.82
C VAL A 35 -17.39 -6.64 14.58
N LYS A 36 -18.62 -6.57 14.07
CA LYS A 36 -19.05 -7.31 12.87
C LYS A 36 -19.15 -6.38 11.67
N LEU A 37 -18.55 -6.80 10.58
CA LEU A 37 -18.58 -6.13 9.28
C LEU A 37 -19.37 -6.97 8.28
N THR A 38 -20.19 -6.32 7.46
CA THR A 38 -20.72 -6.91 6.24
C THR A 38 -19.80 -6.55 5.08
N ALA A 39 -19.16 -7.53 4.48
CA ALA A 39 -18.31 -7.38 3.30
C ALA A 39 -19.08 -7.80 2.04
N THR A 40 -19.33 -6.86 1.14
CA THR A 40 -20.07 -7.10 -0.12
C THR A 40 -19.12 -7.10 -1.31
N HIS A 41 -19.14 -8.16 -2.11
CA HIS A 41 -18.36 -8.29 -3.34
C HIS A 41 -18.94 -7.39 -4.44
N LEU A 42 -18.17 -6.39 -4.86
CA LEU A 42 -18.61 -5.43 -5.88
C LEU A 42 -18.13 -5.82 -7.29
N GLU A 43 -16.86 -6.13 -7.46
CA GLU A 43 -16.23 -6.37 -8.76
C GLU A 43 -14.98 -7.25 -8.59
N THR A 44 -14.43 -7.78 -9.69
CA THR A 44 -13.25 -8.64 -9.71
C THR A 44 -12.19 -8.11 -10.68
N PHE A 45 -10.92 -8.21 -10.28
CA PHE A 45 -9.77 -7.67 -11.02
C PHE A 45 -8.67 -8.73 -11.20
N ASN A 46 -7.76 -8.46 -12.14
CA ASN A 46 -6.57 -9.28 -12.33
C ASN A 46 -5.35 -8.62 -11.67
N LYS A 47 -4.90 -9.16 -10.54
CA LYS A 47 -3.78 -8.63 -9.75
C LYS A 47 -3.92 -7.12 -9.47
N PRO A 48 -5.02 -6.66 -8.85
CA PRO A 48 -5.18 -5.24 -8.55
C PRO A 48 -4.08 -4.76 -7.61
N TRP A 49 -3.69 -3.48 -7.71
CA TRP A 49 -2.61 -2.95 -6.88
C TRP A 49 -3.04 -1.74 -6.04
N ALA A 50 -3.76 -0.80 -6.61
CA ALA A 50 -4.23 0.40 -5.91
C ALA A 50 -5.63 0.80 -6.37
N MET A 51 -6.31 1.58 -5.52
CA MET A 51 -7.59 2.20 -5.79
C MET A 51 -7.53 3.68 -5.38
N ALA A 52 -8.22 4.55 -6.11
CA ALA A 52 -8.40 5.95 -5.74
C ALA A 52 -9.80 6.42 -6.12
N PHE A 53 -10.46 7.16 -5.21
CA PHE A 53 -11.76 7.75 -5.49
C PHE A 53 -11.64 9.08 -6.23
N LEU A 54 -12.57 9.30 -7.16
CA LEU A 54 -12.80 10.57 -7.81
C LEU A 54 -13.84 11.39 -7.04
N PRO A 55 -13.83 12.74 -7.12
CA PRO A 55 -14.76 13.58 -6.37
C PRO A 55 -16.25 13.30 -6.59
N ASP A 56 -16.61 12.73 -7.75
CA ASP A 56 -17.99 12.35 -8.10
C ASP A 56 -18.40 10.93 -7.62
N GLY A 57 -17.59 10.30 -6.78
CA GLY A 57 -17.83 8.96 -6.22
C GLY A 57 -17.43 7.81 -7.12
N LYS A 58 -17.01 8.06 -8.35
CA LYS A 58 -16.35 7.04 -9.18
C LYS A 58 -14.99 6.67 -8.59
N ALA A 59 -14.40 5.59 -9.09
CA ALA A 59 -13.07 5.19 -8.64
C ALA A 59 -12.21 4.70 -9.82
N LEU A 60 -10.90 4.73 -9.58
CA LEU A 60 -9.89 4.15 -10.44
C LEU A 60 -9.28 2.94 -9.73
N VAL A 61 -9.03 1.86 -10.46
CA VAL A 61 -8.29 0.69 -9.96
C VAL A 61 -7.18 0.37 -10.93
N THR A 62 -5.97 0.20 -10.42
CA THR A 62 -4.82 -0.24 -11.20
C THR A 62 -4.64 -1.75 -11.08
N GLU A 63 -4.31 -2.40 -12.20
CA GLU A 63 -3.84 -3.78 -12.25
C GLU A 63 -2.36 -3.81 -12.60
N LYS A 64 -1.58 -4.64 -11.93
CA LYS A 64 -0.11 -4.71 -12.07
C LYS A 64 0.38 -4.85 -13.51
N GLU A 65 -0.43 -5.46 -14.37
CA GLU A 65 -0.11 -5.69 -15.78
C GLU A 65 -0.23 -4.44 -16.66
N GLY A 66 -0.72 -3.31 -16.10
CA GLY A 66 -0.76 -2.01 -16.77
C GLY A 66 -2.16 -1.48 -17.06
N THR A 67 -3.22 -2.22 -16.77
CA THR A 67 -4.59 -1.75 -16.94
C THR A 67 -4.99 -0.79 -15.83
N ILE A 68 -5.70 0.26 -16.19
CA ILE A 68 -6.39 1.16 -15.23
C ILE A 68 -7.88 1.09 -15.56
N TRP A 69 -8.68 0.69 -14.58
CA TRP A 69 -10.13 0.62 -14.69
C TRP A 69 -10.79 1.87 -14.12
N LEU A 70 -11.79 2.41 -14.83
CA LEU A 70 -12.77 3.35 -14.30
C LEU A 70 -13.96 2.57 -13.76
N LEU A 71 -14.36 2.85 -12.52
CA LEU A 71 -15.53 2.29 -11.87
C LEU A 71 -16.61 3.36 -11.68
N ASN A 72 -17.89 2.95 -11.71
CA ASN A 72 -18.97 3.81 -11.24
C ASN A 72 -19.03 3.88 -9.69
N ALA A 73 -19.93 4.69 -9.14
CA ALA A 73 -20.08 4.86 -7.69
C ALA A 73 -20.52 3.56 -6.96
N GLU A 74 -21.10 2.59 -7.68
CA GLU A 74 -21.46 1.28 -7.16
C GLU A 74 -20.29 0.27 -7.25
N GLY A 75 -19.09 0.72 -7.67
CA GLY A 75 -17.89 -0.11 -7.77
C GLY A 75 -17.84 -1.04 -8.99
N LYS A 76 -18.68 -0.81 -10.04
CA LYS A 76 -18.73 -1.62 -11.26
C LYS A 76 -17.85 -1.00 -12.36
N LYS A 77 -17.14 -1.84 -13.10
CA LYS A 77 -16.34 -1.40 -14.24
C LYS A 77 -17.19 -0.67 -15.29
N LEU A 78 -16.78 0.54 -15.65
CA LEU A 78 -17.31 1.30 -16.77
C LEU A 78 -16.47 1.08 -18.05
N GLY A 79 -15.16 1.01 -17.90
CA GLY A 79 -14.22 0.79 -18.98
C GLY A 79 -12.79 1.13 -18.59
N GLU A 80 -11.87 0.99 -19.53
CA GLU A 80 -10.44 1.23 -19.30
C GLU A 80 -10.07 2.70 -19.46
N ILE A 81 -9.03 3.14 -18.73
CA ILE A 81 -8.32 4.38 -18.95
C ILE A 81 -7.12 4.09 -19.85
N THR A 82 -7.14 4.66 -21.05
CA THR A 82 -6.09 4.49 -22.06
C THR A 82 -4.96 5.51 -21.89
N GLY A 83 -3.84 5.31 -22.59
CA GLY A 83 -2.70 6.25 -22.56
C GLY A 83 -1.79 6.12 -21.35
N GLY A 84 -1.88 5.02 -20.61
CA GLY A 84 -0.97 4.69 -19.52
C GLY A 84 0.48 4.47 -19.98
N PRO A 85 1.45 4.42 -19.05
CA PRO A 85 2.86 4.23 -19.35
C PRO A 85 3.16 2.80 -19.81
N ASP A 86 4.29 2.63 -20.52
CA ASP A 86 4.87 1.31 -20.72
C ASP A 86 5.48 0.82 -19.41
N ILE A 87 5.04 -0.33 -18.92
CA ILE A 87 5.44 -0.87 -17.61
C ILE A 87 6.17 -2.21 -17.75
N ILE A 88 6.82 -2.62 -16.65
CA ILE A 88 7.35 -3.98 -16.50
C ILE A 88 6.68 -4.64 -15.32
N GLU A 89 5.81 -5.59 -15.61
CA GLU A 89 5.27 -6.50 -14.60
C GLU A 89 6.29 -7.63 -14.36
N ARG A 90 7.05 -7.54 -13.24
CA ARG A 90 8.00 -8.56 -12.82
C ARG A 90 8.20 -8.55 -11.30
N GLY A 91 7.92 -9.66 -10.64
CA GLY A 91 8.02 -9.78 -9.18
C GLY A 91 7.10 -8.81 -8.46
N GLN A 92 7.64 -7.86 -7.70
CA GLN A 92 6.86 -6.81 -7.03
C GLN A 92 6.66 -5.56 -7.90
N GLY A 93 7.24 -5.52 -9.11
CA GLY A 93 7.06 -4.41 -10.05
C GLY A 93 5.79 -4.55 -10.89
N GLY A 94 5.49 -3.51 -11.65
CA GLY A 94 4.31 -3.38 -12.50
C GLY A 94 3.78 -1.96 -12.48
N LEU A 95 2.54 -1.78 -12.93
CA LEU A 95 1.76 -0.60 -12.60
C LEU A 95 1.44 -0.65 -11.10
N GLY A 96 1.64 0.45 -10.43
CA GLY A 96 1.48 0.56 -8.98
C GLY A 96 0.38 1.53 -8.61
N ASP A 97 0.76 2.56 -7.87
CA ASP A 97 -0.18 3.51 -7.28
C ASP A 97 -0.81 4.44 -8.30
N ILE A 98 -2.03 4.85 -7.99
CA ILE A 98 -2.72 5.95 -8.65
C ILE A 98 -3.30 6.87 -7.57
N TYR A 99 -2.95 8.15 -7.64
CA TYR A 99 -3.37 9.14 -6.65
C TYR A 99 -4.15 10.26 -7.32
N VAL A 100 -5.30 10.60 -6.75
CA VAL A 100 -6.20 11.68 -7.20
C VAL A 100 -6.12 12.81 -6.18
N PRO A 101 -5.48 13.95 -6.50
CA PRO A 101 -5.42 15.10 -5.60
C PRO A 101 -6.79 15.71 -5.34
N SER A 102 -6.93 16.38 -4.18
CA SER A 102 -8.19 17.03 -3.77
C SER A 102 -8.67 18.14 -4.70
N ASP A 103 -7.78 18.71 -5.50
CA ASP A 103 -8.09 19.74 -6.52
C ASP A 103 -8.33 19.16 -7.94
N PHE A 104 -8.56 17.85 -8.04
CA PHE A 104 -8.78 17.13 -9.31
C PHE A 104 -9.88 17.77 -10.17
N ASP A 105 -11.01 18.17 -9.59
CA ASP A 105 -12.12 18.81 -10.33
C ASP A 105 -11.70 20.08 -11.07
N GLN A 106 -10.64 20.73 -10.59
CA GLN A 106 -10.12 21.98 -11.17
C GLN A 106 -8.99 21.72 -12.15
N THR A 107 -8.18 20.69 -11.91
CA THR A 107 -6.94 20.43 -12.64
C THR A 107 -7.02 19.25 -13.60
N GLY A 108 -7.85 18.25 -13.28
CA GLY A 108 -7.84 16.95 -13.95
C GLY A 108 -6.54 16.17 -13.73
N GLU A 109 -5.67 16.61 -12.80
CA GLU A 109 -4.37 15.99 -12.55
C GLU A 109 -4.50 14.73 -11.71
N VAL A 110 -3.75 13.71 -12.09
CA VAL A 110 -3.54 12.48 -11.33
C VAL A 110 -2.05 12.14 -11.30
N TYR A 111 -1.62 11.37 -10.30
CA TYR A 111 -0.28 10.82 -10.23
C TYR A 111 -0.33 9.30 -10.38
N ILE A 112 0.62 8.75 -11.12
CA ILE A 112 0.72 7.30 -11.37
C ILE A 112 2.14 6.86 -11.11
N SER A 113 2.29 5.76 -10.38
CA SER A 113 3.57 5.11 -10.18
C SER A 113 3.65 3.78 -10.92
N TYR A 114 4.82 3.44 -11.39
CA TYR A 114 5.08 2.20 -12.10
C TYR A 114 6.55 1.83 -12.10
N VAL A 115 6.88 0.63 -12.54
CA VAL A 115 8.25 0.17 -12.68
C VAL A 115 8.65 0.15 -14.17
N GLU A 116 9.82 0.72 -14.48
CA GLU A 116 10.42 0.71 -15.80
C GLU A 116 11.85 0.15 -15.80
N ARG A 117 12.33 -0.28 -16.96
CA ARG A 117 13.73 -0.67 -17.17
C ARG A 117 14.63 0.55 -17.31
N ASP A 118 15.92 0.34 -17.12
CA ASP A 118 16.89 1.32 -17.55
C ASP A 118 17.03 1.30 -19.08
N ALA A 119 17.11 2.50 -19.68
CA ALA A 119 17.17 2.62 -21.14
C ALA A 119 18.48 2.07 -21.76
N LYS A 120 19.52 1.87 -20.96
CA LYS A 120 20.84 1.41 -21.39
C LYS A 120 21.15 -0.02 -20.97
N ASP A 121 20.50 -0.52 -19.93
CA ASP A 121 20.71 -1.85 -19.37
C ASP A 121 19.38 -2.46 -18.90
N ASP A 122 18.82 -3.35 -19.72
CA ASP A 122 17.56 -4.04 -19.45
C ASP A 122 17.55 -4.91 -18.18
N SER A 123 18.71 -5.19 -17.60
CA SER A 123 18.82 -5.92 -16.33
C SER A 123 18.51 -5.04 -15.12
N LEU A 124 18.51 -3.71 -15.29
CA LEU A 124 18.24 -2.73 -14.25
C LEU A 124 16.81 -2.22 -14.33
N SER A 125 16.18 -2.02 -13.18
CA SER A 125 14.82 -1.46 -13.08
C SER A 125 14.69 -0.54 -11.86
N GLY A 126 13.71 0.34 -11.90
CA GLY A 126 13.39 1.26 -10.82
C GLY A 126 11.97 1.81 -10.96
N ALA A 127 11.43 2.29 -9.86
CA ALA A 127 10.12 2.93 -9.85
C ALA A 127 10.19 4.35 -10.44
N VAL A 128 9.08 4.78 -11.00
CA VAL A 128 8.85 6.10 -11.57
C VAL A 128 7.52 6.62 -11.08
N VAL A 129 7.41 7.92 -10.86
CA VAL A 129 6.15 8.63 -10.68
C VAL A 129 5.99 9.66 -11.78
N GLN A 130 4.81 9.67 -12.40
CA GLN A 130 4.40 10.67 -13.40
C GLN A 130 3.13 11.36 -12.95
N SER A 131 3.01 12.66 -13.23
CA SER A 131 1.73 13.34 -13.29
C SER A 131 1.13 13.17 -14.69
N ALA A 132 -0.19 13.18 -14.76
CA ALA A 132 -0.96 13.11 -16.01
C ALA A 132 -2.25 13.92 -15.89
N THR A 133 -2.82 14.30 -17.02
CA THR A 133 -4.19 14.80 -17.08
C THR A 133 -5.13 13.64 -17.43
N LEU A 134 -6.10 13.37 -16.56
CA LEU A 134 -7.14 12.37 -16.77
C LEU A 134 -8.40 13.01 -17.38
N ALA A 135 -8.82 12.53 -18.55
CA ALA A 135 -10.10 12.85 -19.15
C ALA A 135 -11.04 11.65 -19.06
N ILE A 136 -12.20 11.85 -18.43
CA ILE A 136 -13.22 10.79 -18.21
C ILE A 136 -14.30 10.87 -19.26
N SER A 137 -14.76 9.71 -19.71
CA SER A 137 -15.91 9.51 -20.59
C SER A 137 -16.96 8.60 -19.93
N SER A 138 -18.08 8.35 -20.59
CA SER A 138 -19.14 7.47 -20.07
C SER A 138 -18.73 5.99 -19.94
N ASN A 139 -17.70 5.56 -20.64
CA ASN A 139 -17.26 4.16 -20.74
C ASN A 139 -15.74 4.00 -20.66
N GLY A 140 -15.07 4.79 -19.83
CA GLY A 140 -13.63 4.76 -19.63
C GLY A 140 -13.03 6.16 -19.62
N GLY A 141 -11.82 6.32 -20.17
CA GLY A 141 -11.13 7.61 -20.21
C GLY A 141 -9.77 7.52 -20.87
N SER A 142 -9.00 8.61 -20.74
CA SER A 142 -7.65 8.66 -21.25
C SER A 142 -6.73 9.54 -20.42
N LEU A 143 -5.47 9.14 -20.34
CA LEU A 143 -4.37 9.92 -19.80
C LEU A 143 -3.67 10.68 -20.92
N SER A 144 -3.29 11.91 -20.63
CA SER A 144 -2.52 12.78 -21.52
C SER A 144 -1.55 13.64 -20.71
N ASN A 145 -0.72 14.42 -21.39
CA ASN A 145 0.25 15.33 -20.75
C ASN A 145 1.13 14.67 -19.68
N MET A 146 1.51 13.40 -19.91
CA MET A 146 2.35 12.64 -19.00
C MET A 146 3.68 13.36 -18.74
N LYS A 147 3.97 13.68 -17.48
CA LYS A 147 5.21 14.35 -17.07
C LYS A 147 5.86 13.56 -15.94
N ARG A 148 7.12 13.15 -16.12
CA ARG A 148 7.89 12.50 -15.07
C ARG A 148 8.21 13.49 -13.95
N VAL A 149 7.81 13.19 -12.72
CA VAL A 149 8.07 14.01 -11.54
C VAL A 149 9.13 13.40 -10.63
N TRP A 150 9.27 12.06 -10.65
CA TRP A 150 10.30 11.39 -9.88
C TRP A 150 10.76 10.07 -10.53
N THR A 151 11.99 9.66 -10.20
CA THR A 151 12.57 8.37 -10.60
C THR A 151 13.42 7.81 -9.48
N GLN A 152 13.21 6.54 -9.16
CA GLN A 152 14.05 5.79 -8.23
C GLN A 152 15.47 5.67 -8.81
N SER A 153 16.48 6.13 -8.05
CA SER A 153 17.86 6.26 -8.51
C SER A 153 18.86 5.80 -7.44
N PRO A 154 19.86 4.98 -7.85
CA PRO A 154 20.04 4.39 -9.18
C PRO A 154 18.98 3.29 -9.43
N LYS A 155 18.72 2.99 -10.71
CA LYS A 155 18.07 1.74 -11.08
C LYS A 155 19.03 0.58 -10.80
N VAL A 156 18.53 -0.52 -10.30
CA VAL A 156 19.34 -1.68 -9.88
C VAL A 156 18.72 -2.99 -10.34
N GLN A 157 19.50 -4.06 -10.32
CA GLN A 157 19.02 -5.41 -10.57
C GLN A 157 18.09 -5.89 -9.45
N GLY A 158 17.18 -6.80 -9.77
CA GLY A 158 16.24 -7.39 -8.85
C GLY A 158 14.82 -6.83 -9.04
N ASN A 159 13.83 -7.55 -8.51
CA ASN A 159 12.42 -7.33 -8.80
C ASN A 159 11.59 -7.13 -7.53
N GLY A 160 12.19 -6.61 -6.45
CA GLY A 160 11.52 -6.39 -5.18
C GLY A 160 11.84 -5.04 -4.53
N HIS A 161 11.09 -4.70 -3.50
CA HIS A 161 11.21 -3.52 -2.66
C HIS A 161 11.27 -2.21 -3.47
N TYR A 162 10.25 -1.98 -4.29
CA TYR A 162 10.16 -0.73 -5.05
C TYR A 162 9.54 0.41 -4.21
N GLY A 163 8.64 0.11 -3.27
CA GLY A 163 7.84 1.11 -2.58
C GLY A 163 6.85 1.75 -3.56
N HIS A 164 7.04 3.02 -3.86
CA HIS A 164 6.38 3.92 -4.83
C HIS A 164 4.91 4.28 -4.53
N ARG A 165 4.51 4.29 -3.26
CA ARG A 165 3.26 4.93 -2.83
C ARG A 165 3.34 6.44 -2.96
N ILE A 166 2.22 7.06 -3.26
CA ILE A 166 2.09 8.47 -3.55
C ILE A 166 1.09 9.10 -2.58
N GLY A 167 1.42 10.27 -2.05
CA GLY A 167 0.50 11.10 -1.29
C GLY A 167 0.77 12.58 -1.53
N VAL A 168 -0.24 13.41 -1.37
CA VAL A 168 -0.08 14.86 -1.36
C VAL A 168 -0.51 15.37 0.00
N SER A 169 0.40 16.08 0.67
CA SER A 169 0.14 16.65 1.98
C SER A 169 -0.89 17.79 1.94
N PRO A 170 -1.52 18.14 3.07
CA PRO A 170 -2.46 19.26 3.13
C PRO A 170 -1.85 20.60 2.70
N ASP A 171 -0.53 20.77 2.87
CA ASP A 171 0.25 21.93 2.41
C ASP A 171 0.76 21.81 0.97
N ASN A 172 0.22 20.82 0.22
CA ASN A 172 0.35 20.66 -1.23
C ASN A 172 1.74 20.21 -1.72
N PHE A 173 2.48 19.44 -0.91
CA PHE A 173 3.71 18.76 -1.33
C PHE A 173 3.45 17.31 -1.71
N LEU A 174 4.19 16.82 -2.70
CA LEU A 174 4.16 15.45 -3.15
C LEU A 174 5.11 14.61 -2.29
N PHE A 175 4.58 13.55 -1.68
CA PHE A 175 5.36 12.55 -0.95
C PHE A 175 5.37 11.23 -1.71
N ILE A 176 6.54 10.58 -1.75
CA ILE A 176 6.72 9.31 -2.45
C ILE A 176 7.53 8.38 -1.54
N SER A 177 7.02 7.17 -1.32
CA SER A 177 7.79 6.13 -0.65
C SER A 177 8.74 5.44 -1.64
N SER A 178 9.94 5.09 -1.19
CA SER A 178 10.94 4.42 -2.03
C SER A 178 11.61 3.27 -1.26
N GLY A 179 11.44 2.07 -1.75
CA GLY A 179 12.05 0.87 -1.17
C GLY A 179 13.56 0.76 -1.48
N GLU A 180 14.27 0.00 -0.65
CA GLU A 180 15.74 -0.14 -0.75
C GLU A 180 16.20 -1.15 -1.82
N ARG A 181 15.25 -1.77 -2.55
CA ARG A 181 15.48 -2.65 -3.68
C ARG A 181 16.23 -3.95 -3.33
N GLN A 182 16.06 -4.45 -2.10
CA GLN A 182 16.74 -5.63 -1.55
C GLN A 182 18.27 -5.49 -1.55
N LYS A 183 18.79 -4.26 -1.33
CA LYS A 183 20.23 -3.94 -1.32
C LYS A 183 20.75 -3.55 0.05
N PHE A 184 19.89 -3.45 1.08
CA PHE A 184 20.22 -3.09 2.47
C PHE A 184 20.83 -1.69 2.62
N THR A 185 22.13 -1.57 2.38
CA THR A 185 22.93 -0.36 2.64
C THR A 185 22.45 0.93 1.95
N PRO A 186 21.81 0.92 0.76
CA PRO A 186 21.27 2.14 0.17
C PRO A 186 20.31 2.90 1.07
N ALA A 187 19.58 2.21 1.99
CA ALA A 187 18.68 2.85 2.92
C ALA A 187 19.38 3.93 3.78
N GLN A 188 20.66 3.74 4.09
CA GLN A 188 21.50 4.69 4.86
C GLN A 188 22.33 5.64 3.98
N ASN A 189 22.34 5.46 2.66
CA ASN A 189 23.16 6.25 1.76
C ASN A 189 22.42 7.45 1.18
N MET A 190 22.86 8.67 1.48
CA MET A 190 22.25 9.92 1.01
C MET A 190 22.48 10.22 -0.49
N ASN A 191 23.37 9.48 -1.17
CA ASN A 191 23.60 9.62 -2.60
C ASN A 191 22.64 8.77 -3.47
N THR A 192 21.64 8.16 -2.87
CA THR A 192 20.60 7.38 -3.53
C THR A 192 19.25 7.67 -2.86
N ASN A 193 18.17 7.57 -3.63
CA ASN A 193 16.81 7.68 -3.07
C ASN A 193 16.18 6.32 -2.76
N LEU A 194 16.98 5.25 -2.66
CA LEU A 194 16.52 3.92 -2.26
C LEU A 194 16.39 3.82 -0.72
N GLY A 195 15.27 3.31 -0.23
CA GLY A 195 14.98 3.21 1.20
C GLY A 195 14.73 4.57 1.86
N LYS A 196 13.87 5.39 1.25
CA LYS A 196 13.59 6.78 1.65
C LYS A 196 12.10 7.10 1.58
N VAL A 197 11.70 8.12 2.34
CA VAL A 197 10.54 8.94 2.01
C VAL A 197 11.05 10.21 1.33
N ILE A 198 10.44 10.54 0.21
CA ILE A 198 10.80 11.67 -0.66
C ILE A 198 9.75 12.76 -0.51
N ARG A 199 10.16 14.04 -0.49
CA ARG A 199 9.25 15.20 -0.57
C ARG A 199 9.65 16.10 -1.71
N LEU A 200 8.67 16.43 -2.57
CA LEU A 200 8.83 17.27 -3.76
C LEU A 200 7.70 18.29 -3.83
N ASN A 201 7.91 19.35 -4.62
CA ASN A 201 6.80 20.11 -5.17
C ASN A 201 6.02 19.20 -6.14
N ARG A 202 4.75 19.50 -6.39
CA ARG A 202 3.89 18.70 -7.28
C ARG A 202 4.44 18.56 -8.70
N ASP A 203 5.22 19.51 -9.15
CA ASP A 203 5.87 19.51 -10.47
C ASP A 203 7.19 18.69 -10.54
N GLY A 204 7.61 18.11 -9.41
CA GLY A 204 8.84 17.34 -9.26
C GLY A 204 10.08 18.17 -8.89
N SER A 205 9.97 19.49 -8.75
CA SER A 205 11.05 20.33 -8.25
C SER A 205 11.29 20.15 -6.76
N ILE A 206 12.47 20.54 -6.29
CA ILE A 206 12.88 20.37 -4.89
C ILE A 206 12.35 21.54 -4.05
N PRO A 207 11.61 21.31 -2.94
CA PRO A 207 11.28 22.34 -1.98
C PRO A 207 12.51 22.92 -1.30
N GLU A 208 12.57 24.25 -1.15
CA GLU A 208 13.73 24.95 -0.57
C GLU A 208 13.94 24.63 0.92
N ASP A 209 12.88 24.21 1.59
CA ASP A 209 12.87 23.88 3.02
C ASP A 209 13.06 22.39 3.30
N ASN A 210 13.38 21.55 2.32
CA ASN A 210 13.70 20.15 2.56
C ASN A 210 14.89 19.98 3.51
N PRO A 211 14.87 18.98 4.41
CA PRO A 211 15.87 18.88 5.49
C PRO A 211 17.31 18.75 4.99
N PHE A 212 17.51 18.18 3.82
CA PHE A 212 18.85 17.91 3.27
C PHE A 212 19.11 18.69 1.97
N VAL A 213 18.40 19.77 1.73
CA VAL A 213 18.50 20.58 0.50
C VAL A 213 19.92 21.10 0.28
N GLU A 214 20.61 21.52 1.34
CA GLU A 214 21.99 22.02 1.28
C GLU A 214 23.02 20.97 0.84
N ASN A 215 22.69 19.67 0.95
CA ASN A 215 23.56 18.60 0.49
C ASN A 215 23.57 18.46 -1.04
N GLY A 216 22.56 19.04 -1.71
CA GLY A 216 22.41 18.99 -3.16
C GLY A 216 22.17 17.58 -3.73
N GLY A 217 22.05 17.50 -5.05
CA GLY A 217 21.87 16.21 -5.75
C GLY A 217 20.65 15.41 -5.26
N ILE A 218 20.82 14.09 -5.12
CA ILE A 218 19.73 13.20 -4.68
C ILE A 218 19.31 13.50 -3.23
N ALA A 219 20.24 13.87 -2.37
CA ALA A 219 19.95 14.13 -0.97
C ALA A 219 18.88 15.23 -0.79
N SER A 220 18.86 16.22 -1.67
CA SER A 220 17.93 17.36 -1.56
C SER A 220 16.45 17.00 -1.66
N GLN A 221 16.09 15.83 -2.19
CA GLN A 221 14.71 15.36 -2.27
C GLN A 221 14.28 14.51 -1.06
N ILE A 222 15.23 14.10 -0.22
CA ILE A 222 14.98 13.17 0.89
C ILE A 222 14.28 13.89 2.04
N TRP A 223 13.21 13.29 2.55
CA TRP A 223 12.51 13.71 3.76
C TRP A 223 12.96 12.90 4.99
N THR A 224 12.98 11.57 4.86
CA THR A 224 13.48 10.61 5.86
C THR A 224 14.26 9.48 5.19
N LEU A 225 15.06 8.75 5.97
CA LEU A 225 15.90 7.67 5.50
C LEU A 225 15.83 6.43 6.41
N GLY A 226 16.47 5.35 5.99
CA GLY A 226 16.50 4.13 6.81
C GLY A 226 15.26 3.27 6.69
N HIS A 227 14.55 3.34 5.56
CA HIS A 227 13.38 2.52 5.25
C HIS A 227 13.76 1.28 4.43
N ARG A 228 12.99 0.20 4.62
CA ARG A 228 13.17 -1.04 3.86
C ARG A 228 12.25 -1.11 2.65
N ASN A 229 10.96 -1.26 2.85
CA ASN A 229 9.98 -1.37 1.76
C ASN A 229 8.64 -0.76 2.17
N PRO A 230 8.53 0.55 2.17
CA PRO A 230 7.30 1.25 2.54
C PRO A 230 6.24 1.11 1.45
N LEU A 231 5.09 0.50 1.80
CA LEU A 231 3.99 0.14 0.89
C LEU A 231 2.65 0.77 1.27
N GLY A 232 2.58 1.57 2.32
CA GLY A 232 1.42 2.38 2.69
C GLY A 232 1.84 3.76 3.14
N LEU A 233 1.06 4.77 2.78
CA LEU A 233 1.32 6.16 3.06
C LEU A 233 -0.01 6.91 3.13
N ASP A 234 -0.32 7.57 4.25
CA ASP A 234 -1.46 8.47 4.36
C ASP A 234 -1.19 9.59 5.39
N PHE A 235 -1.99 10.63 5.32
CA PHE A 235 -1.96 11.76 6.24
C PHE A 235 -3.17 11.73 7.16
N ASP A 236 -2.93 11.94 8.46
CA ASP A 236 -4.00 12.13 9.41
C ASP A 236 -4.66 13.52 9.31
N SER A 237 -5.65 13.78 10.16
CA SER A 237 -6.40 15.04 10.16
C SER A 237 -5.57 16.26 10.56
N GLU A 238 -4.43 16.06 11.21
CA GLU A 238 -3.49 17.11 11.62
C GLU A 238 -2.41 17.36 10.56
N GLY A 239 -2.40 16.56 9.49
CA GLY A 239 -1.41 16.62 8.40
C GLY A 239 -0.11 15.87 8.74
N GLN A 240 -0.10 15.04 9.78
CA GLN A 240 1.02 14.17 10.09
C GLN A 240 1.05 13.01 9.10
N LEU A 241 2.21 12.79 8.48
CA LEU A 241 2.45 11.67 7.59
C LEU A 241 2.70 10.39 8.39
N TRP A 242 2.01 9.32 8.01
CA TRP A 242 2.21 7.96 8.49
C TRP A 242 2.59 7.05 7.33
N VAL A 243 3.54 6.16 7.59
CA VAL A 243 4.02 5.19 6.60
C VAL A 243 4.18 3.83 7.27
N HIS A 244 3.62 2.79 6.67
CA HIS A 244 3.97 1.44 7.09
C HIS A 244 4.95 0.79 6.12
N GLU A 245 5.72 -0.15 6.61
CA GLU A 245 6.66 -0.89 5.80
C GLU A 245 6.82 -2.36 6.20
N MET A 246 7.22 -3.16 5.22
CA MET A 246 7.58 -4.56 5.47
C MET A 246 8.96 -4.65 6.09
N GLY A 247 9.04 -5.25 7.26
CA GLY A 247 10.27 -5.68 7.89
C GLY A 247 10.97 -6.84 7.15
N PRO A 248 12.12 -7.32 7.64
CA PRO A 248 12.77 -8.50 7.05
C PRO A 248 11.98 -9.80 7.36
N LYS A 249 12.47 -10.67 8.23
CA LYS A 249 11.72 -11.86 8.66
C LYS A 249 10.86 -11.52 9.89
N HIS A 250 9.81 -10.84 9.86
CA HIS A 250 9.03 -10.20 10.91
C HIS A 250 9.40 -8.72 11.08
N GLY A 251 8.87 -8.07 12.15
CA GLY A 251 9.16 -6.68 12.43
C GLY A 251 8.65 -5.73 11.35
N ASP A 252 7.46 -5.98 10.79
CA ASP A 252 6.75 -5.01 9.98
C ASP A 252 6.38 -3.81 10.85
N GLU A 253 6.35 -2.61 10.30
CA GLU A 253 6.30 -1.36 11.06
C GLU A 253 5.21 -0.41 10.59
N LEU A 254 4.62 0.34 11.53
CA LEU A 254 3.90 1.58 11.25
C LEU A 254 4.70 2.73 11.88
N ASN A 255 5.10 3.66 11.05
CA ASN A 255 6.00 4.75 11.38
C ASN A 255 5.29 6.10 11.33
N LYS A 256 5.38 6.89 12.40
CA LYS A 256 5.09 8.31 12.39
C LYS A 256 6.27 9.02 11.72
N ILE A 257 6.05 9.67 10.58
CA ILE A 257 7.16 10.24 9.79
C ILE A 257 7.55 11.62 10.33
N VAL A 258 8.73 11.70 10.92
CA VAL A 258 9.32 12.91 11.47
C VAL A 258 10.40 13.42 10.53
N ARG A 259 10.35 14.71 10.21
CA ARG A 259 11.29 15.38 9.29
C ARG A 259 12.74 15.13 9.68
N SER A 260 13.57 14.73 8.73
CA SER A 260 15.00 14.44 8.83
C SER A 260 15.40 13.18 9.60
N GLU A 261 14.45 12.45 10.20
CA GLU A 261 14.76 11.28 11.01
C GLU A 261 15.21 10.08 10.16
N ASN A 262 15.93 9.18 10.85
CA ASN A 262 16.46 7.94 10.30
C ASN A 262 15.83 6.75 11.02
N TYR A 263 15.07 5.94 10.29
CA TYR A 263 14.34 4.76 10.78
C TYR A 263 15.19 3.49 10.89
N GLY A 264 16.48 3.62 10.64
CA GLY A 264 17.53 2.70 11.07
C GLY A 264 17.79 1.51 10.17
N TYR A 265 16.89 1.07 9.30
CA TYR A 265 17.16 -0.08 8.43
C TYR A 265 18.40 0.15 7.55
N PRO A 266 19.33 -0.80 7.40
CA PRO A 266 19.36 -2.17 7.94
C PRO A 266 20.17 -2.32 9.25
N MET A 267 20.44 -1.25 9.97
CA MET A 267 21.23 -1.25 11.20
C MET A 267 20.43 -1.71 12.41
N VAL A 268 19.11 -1.42 12.41
CA VAL A 268 18.14 -1.88 13.38
C VAL A 268 16.86 -2.35 12.69
N SER A 269 16.13 -3.25 13.32
CA SER A 269 14.78 -3.72 12.97
C SER A 269 14.27 -4.62 14.08
N ASN A 270 12.95 -4.61 14.36
CA ASN A 270 12.34 -5.59 15.27
C ASN A 270 12.12 -6.97 14.60
N GLY A 271 12.75 -7.21 13.47
CA GLY A 271 12.77 -8.48 12.76
C GLY A 271 14.17 -8.80 12.23
N ASP A 272 14.46 -10.08 12.03
CA ASP A 272 15.77 -10.62 11.67
C ASP A 272 15.95 -10.80 10.17
N HIS A 273 17.19 -11.02 9.74
CA HIS A 273 17.47 -11.45 8.38
C HIS A 273 16.83 -12.83 8.09
N TYR A 274 16.38 -13.05 6.86
CA TYR A 274 15.87 -14.36 6.42
C TYR A 274 16.90 -15.50 6.57
N SER A 275 18.20 -15.18 6.64
CA SER A 275 19.28 -16.12 6.92
C SER A 275 19.34 -16.56 8.39
N GLY A 276 18.58 -15.93 9.28
CA GLY A 276 18.61 -16.14 10.73
C GLY A 276 19.71 -15.35 11.45
N VAL A 277 20.39 -14.45 10.74
CA VAL A 277 21.29 -13.47 11.40
C VAL A 277 20.44 -12.40 12.05
N GLU A 278 20.67 -12.14 13.33
CA GLU A 278 19.98 -11.13 14.10
C GLU A 278 20.29 -9.72 13.59
N ILE A 279 19.28 -8.86 13.60
CA ILE A 279 19.42 -7.41 13.47
C ILE A 279 19.11 -6.82 14.85
N PRO A 280 19.92 -5.89 15.39
CA PRO A 280 19.61 -5.26 16.67
C PRO A 280 18.22 -4.64 16.68
N ASP A 281 17.46 -4.84 17.74
CA ASP A 281 16.15 -4.19 17.94
C ASP A 281 16.30 -2.68 18.17
N HIS A 282 15.27 -1.90 17.84
CA HIS A 282 15.26 -0.43 18.00
C HIS A 282 15.59 0.02 19.43
N GLU A 283 15.15 -0.71 20.46
CA GLU A 283 15.46 -0.41 21.86
C GLU A 283 16.98 -0.37 22.16
N THR A 284 17.77 -1.11 21.38
CA THR A 284 19.23 -1.20 21.59
C THR A 284 19.99 -0.05 20.94
N MET A 285 19.36 0.69 20.03
CA MET A 285 19.98 1.78 19.28
C MET A 285 19.08 3.03 19.18
N PRO A 286 18.87 3.76 20.28
CA PRO A 286 17.93 4.88 20.36
C PRO A 286 18.34 6.14 19.57
N ILE A 287 19.38 6.04 18.78
CA ILE A 287 19.78 7.07 17.80
C ILE A 287 18.91 7.00 16.52
N PHE A 288 18.19 5.91 16.32
CA PHE A 288 17.25 5.73 15.21
C PHE A 288 15.82 5.93 15.73
N GLU A 289 14.97 6.48 14.87
CA GLU A 289 13.55 6.64 15.19
C GLU A 289 12.88 5.27 15.20
N ALA A 290 12.20 4.97 16.32
CA ALA A 290 11.51 3.71 16.49
C ALA A 290 10.10 3.74 15.85
N PRO A 291 9.59 2.60 15.36
CA PRO A 291 8.22 2.52 14.88
C PRO A 291 7.21 2.78 16.00
N ALA A 292 6.08 3.40 15.67
CA ALA A 292 4.97 3.55 16.59
C ALA A 292 4.28 2.21 16.90
N VAL A 293 4.19 1.33 15.91
CA VAL A 293 3.70 -0.06 16.05
C VAL A 293 4.60 -0.98 15.24
N PHE A 294 4.88 -2.18 15.77
CA PHE A 294 5.54 -3.23 15.01
C PHE A 294 4.88 -4.59 15.19
N TRP A 295 5.03 -5.48 14.21
CA TRP A 295 4.40 -6.80 14.21
C TRP A 295 5.40 -7.95 14.18
N VAL A 296 5.35 -8.78 15.21
CA VAL A 296 6.02 -10.09 15.30
C VAL A 296 4.97 -11.10 15.80
N PRO A 297 4.49 -12.03 14.96
CA PRO A 297 4.88 -12.29 13.56
C PRO A 297 4.47 -11.20 12.57
N ALA A 298 5.10 -11.19 11.38
CA ALA A 298 4.83 -10.27 10.29
C ALA A 298 3.39 -10.39 9.78
N ILE A 299 2.80 -9.25 9.40
CA ILE A 299 1.52 -9.14 8.70
C ILE A 299 1.69 -8.97 7.18
N SER A 300 2.90 -8.59 6.73
CA SER A 300 3.23 -8.15 5.37
C SER A 300 2.29 -7.06 4.88
N PRO A 301 2.39 -5.84 5.43
CA PRO A 301 1.45 -4.75 5.16
C PRO A 301 1.53 -4.28 3.71
N ALA A 302 0.40 -3.90 3.13
CA ALA A 302 0.29 -3.44 1.74
C ALA A 302 -0.44 -2.10 1.63
N GLY A 303 -1.77 -2.05 1.43
CA GLY A 303 -2.51 -0.81 1.41
C GLY A 303 -2.69 -0.21 2.81
N PHE A 304 -2.81 1.11 2.89
CA PHE A 304 -3.00 1.85 4.14
C PHE A 304 -3.90 3.05 3.92
N SER A 305 -4.92 3.17 4.74
CA SER A 305 -5.80 4.33 4.77
C SER A 305 -6.13 4.70 6.21
N ILE A 306 -6.05 5.99 6.54
CA ILE A 306 -6.57 6.54 7.79
C ILE A 306 -8.04 6.86 7.56
N TYR A 307 -8.92 6.29 8.36
CA TYR A 307 -10.35 6.39 8.18
C TYR A 307 -10.87 7.82 8.45
N LYS A 308 -11.55 8.38 7.44
CA LYS A 308 -12.08 9.77 7.47
C LYS A 308 -13.61 9.82 7.41
N GLY A 309 -14.28 8.65 7.28
CA GLY A 309 -15.73 8.54 7.16
C GLY A 309 -16.50 8.71 8.48
N ASP A 310 -17.83 8.71 8.40
CA ASP A 310 -18.71 8.84 9.56
C ASP A 310 -19.58 7.59 9.79
N VAL A 311 -19.51 6.57 8.92
CA VAL A 311 -20.28 5.31 9.07
C VAL A 311 -19.77 4.50 10.25
N PHE A 312 -18.46 4.46 10.46
CA PHE A 312 -17.81 3.88 11.63
C PHE A 312 -17.30 5.02 12.52
N ALA A 313 -18.21 5.73 13.17
CA ALA A 313 -17.91 6.98 13.88
C ALA A 313 -16.82 6.83 14.95
N ASP A 314 -16.79 5.68 15.65
CA ASP A 314 -15.81 5.36 16.69
C ASP A 314 -14.41 5.00 16.11
N TRP A 315 -14.30 4.86 14.80
CA TRP A 315 -13.05 4.53 14.11
C TRP A 315 -12.45 5.71 13.34
N LYS A 316 -13.06 6.88 13.47
CA LYS A 316 -12.57 8.08 12.78
C LYS A 316 -11.19 8.46 13.30
N GLY A 317 -10.22 8.45 12.40
CA GLY A 317 -8.80 8.64 12.72
C GLY A 317 -8.00 7.34 12.82
N ASP A 318 -8.67 6.17 12.93
CA ASP A 318 -7.97 4.88 12.96
C ASP A 318 -7.30 4.55 11.62
N GLY A 319 -6.17 3.87 11.69
CA GLY A 319 -5.48 3.34 10.52
C GLY A 319 -5.98 1.95 10.14
N PHE A 320 -6.17 1.72 8.85
CA PHE A 320 -6.50 0.40 8.31
C PHE A 320 -5.39 -0.10 7.39
N ILE A 321 -4.91 -1.32 7.63
CA ILE A 321 -3.80 -1.93 6.91
C ILE A 321 -4.24 -3.26 6.31
N GLY A 322 -4.02 -3.42 5.01
CA GLY A 322 -4.19 -4.70 4.33
C GLY A 322 -3.01 -5.64 4.58
N GLY A 323 -3.25 -6.82 5.14
CA GLY A 323 -2.22 -7.82 5.38
C GLY A 323 -2.13 -8.86 4.28
N LEU A 324 -0.94 -9.01 3.67
CA LEU A 324 -0.71 -10.02 2.63
C LEU A 324 -0.43 -11.41 3.24
N SER A 325 0.48 -11.51 4.20
CA SER A 325 0.81 -12.80 4.83
C SER A 325 -0.14 -13.14 5.97
N SER A 326 -0.61 -12.16 6.72
CA SER A 326 -1.63 -12.38 7.74
C SER A 326 -3.00 -12.72 7.15
N GLN A 327 -3.26 -12.36 5.88
CA GLN A 327 -4.57 -12.53 5.24
C GLN A 327 -5.71 -11.92 6.07
N ALA A 328 -5.47 -10.74 6.62
CA ALA A 328 -6.38 -10.04 7.50
C ALA A 328 -6.40 -8.54 7.19
N LEU A 329 -7.51 -7.89 7.52
CA LEU A 329 -7.58 -6.44 7.65
C LEU A 329 -7.23 -6.09 9.10
N ILE A 330 -6.26 -5.20 9.27
CA ILE A 330 -5.77 -4.75 10.57
C ILE A 330 -6.29 -3.34 10.84
N ARG A 331 -6.93 -3.12 11.98
CA ARG A 331 -7.29 -1.80 12.49
C ARG A 331 -6.30 -1.38 13.57
N VAL A 332 -5.78 -0.18 13.45
CA VAL A 332 -4.88 0.45 14.41
C VAL A 332 -5.59 1.66 15.01
N ASP A 333 -5.79 1.68 16.31
CA ASP A 333 -6.16 2.88 17.06
C ASP A 333 -4.93 3.80 17.09
N MET A 334 -5.02 4.92 16.37
CA MET A 334 -3.91 5.87 16.23
C MET A 334 -3.78 6.81 17.42
N ASP A 335 -4.84 6.95 18.22
CA ASP A 335 -4.96 7.89 19.34
C ASP A 335 -5.03 7.19 20.72
N ALA A 336 -4.68 5.89 20.78
CA ALA A 336 -4.68 5.13 22.03
C ALA A 336 -3.80 5.80 23.10
N GLU A 337 -4.21 5.73 24.38
CA GLU A 337 -3.59 6.46 25.50
C GLU A 337 -2.08 6.21 25.63
N ASP A 338 -1.65 4.98 25.37
CA ASP A 338 -0.22 4.57 25.44
C ASP A 338 0.49 4.66 24.06
N GLY A 339 -0.12 5.34 23.07
CA GLY A 339 0.33 5.43 21.69
C GLY A 339 -0.35 4.44 20.76
N PRO A 340 -0.15 4.58 19.43
CA PRO A 340 -0.81 3.73 18.44
C PRO A 340 -0.67 2.24 18.70
N SER A 341 -1.75 1.48 18.52
CA SER A 341 -1.76 0.03 18.78
C SER A 341 -2.79 -0.70 17.91
N GLU A 342 -2.55 -1.99 17.63
CA GLU A 342 -3.54 -2.83 16.95
C GLU A 342 -4.78 -2.97 17.82
N ALA A 343 -5.92 -2.46 17.33
CA ALA A 343 -7.19 -2.44 18.04
C ALA A 343 -8.19 -3.47 17.51
N GLY A 344 -7.99 -3.98 16.30
CA GLY A 344 -8.84 -5.00 15.72
C GLY A 344 -8.16 -5.74 14.57
N ARG A 345 -8.46 -7.03 14.45
CA ARG A 345 -7.99 -7.87 13.35
C ARG A 345 -9.16 -8.66 12.79
N TYR A 346 -9.40 -8.52 11.51
CA TYR A 346 -10.48 -9.16 10.78
C TYR A 346 -9.88 -10.22 9.87
N GLU A 347 -9.97 -11.49 10.28
CA GLU A 347 -9.46 -12.63 9.51
C GLU A 347 -10.23 -12.72 8.19
N TRP A 348 -9.50 -12.52 7.10
CA TRP A 348 -10.07 -12.42 5.76
C TRP A 348 -9.96 -13.72 4.96
N GLY A 349 -8.92 -14.49 5.24
CA GLY A 349 -8.62 -15.74 4.55
C GLY A 349 -8.02 -15.55 3.15
N LYS A 350 -7.78 -14.31 2.72
CA LYS A 350 -7.10 -13.93 1.47
C LYS A 350 -6.18 -12.75 1.70
N ARG A 351 -5.20 -12.61 0.84
CA ARG A 351 -4.26 -11.49 0.84
C ARG A 351 -5.01 -10.21 0.50
N ILE A 352 -4.79 -9.17 1.29
CA ILE A 352 -5.35 -7.84 1.05
C ILE A 352 -4.27 -6.93 0.49
N ARG A 353 -4.51 -6.38 -0.70
CA ARG A 353 -3.56 -5.52 -1.41
C ARG A 353 -3.78 -4.04 -1.13
N GLU A 354 -5.04 -3.59 -1.05
CA GLU A 354 -5.37 -2.19 -0.89
C GLU A 354 -6.51 -2.01 0.08
N VAL A 355 -6.50 -0.91 0.80
CA VAL A 355 -7.57 -0.46 1.68
C VAL A 355 -7.79 1.03 1.44
N GLU A 356 -9.04 1.43 1.21
CA GLU A 356 -9.41 2.81 0.99
C GLU A 356 -10.68 3.21 1.75
N SER A 357 -10.75 4.47 2.16
CA SER A 357 -11.95 5.08 2.73
C SER A 357 -12.80 5.70 1.63
N GLY A 358 -14.02 5.18 1.43
CA GLY A 358 -14.95 5.75 0.45
C GLY A 358 -15.60 7.04 0.92
N GLN A 359 -16.01 7.88 -0.03
CA GLN A 359 -16.75 9.12 0.26
C GLN A 359 -18.14 8.86 0.88
N ASP A 360 -18.68 7.67 0.72
CA ASP A 360 -19.91 7.17 1.33
C ASP A 360 -19.70 6.68 2.77
N GLY A 361 -18.48 6.81 3.30
CA GLY A 361 -18.09 6.37 4.63
C GLY A 361 -17.82 4.88 4.77
N ALA A 362 -17.96 4.09 3.71
CA ALA A 362 -17.58 2.69 3.72
C ALA A 362 -16.05 2.52 3.66
N ILE A 363 -15.56 1.36 4.10
CA ILE A 363 -14.19 0.93 3.86
C ILE A 363 -14.20 -0.01 2.65
N TYR A 364 -13.24 0.20 1.73
CA TYR A 364 -13.09 -0.61 0.55
C TYR A 364 -11.78 -1.40 0.61
N VAL A 365 -11.84 -2.66 0.22
CA VAL A 365 -10.71 -3.58 0.25
C VAL A 365 -10.53 -4.21 -1.12
N LEU A 366 -9.30 -4.18 -1.66
CA LEU A 366 -8.92 -4.98 -2.83
C LEU A 366 -8.12 -6.20 -2.36
N GLU A 367 -8.57 -7.39 -2.74
CA GLU A 367 -7.80 -8.62 -2.58
C GLU A 367 -6.62 -8.67 -3.58
N ASP A 368 -5.54 -9.33 -3.20
CA ASP A 368 -4.35 -9.53 -4.05
C ASP A 368 -4.57 -10.67 -5.07
N GLU A 369 -3.70 -10.75 -6.10
CA GLU A 369 -3.60 -11.83 -7.09
C GLU A 369 -4.71 -11.85 -8.16
N GLU A 370 -4.71 -12.91 -8.99
CA GLU A 370 -5.74 -13.11 -10.03
C GLU A 370 -7.10 -13.37 -9.39
N GLY A 371 -8.13 -12.71 -9.92
CA GLY A 371 -9.47 -12.79 -9.35
C GLY A 371 -9.63 -12.03 -8.05
N GLY A 372 -8.74 -11.06 -7.76
CA GLY A 372 -8.85 -10.19 -6.60
C GLY A 372 -10.17 -9.43 -6.56
N ARG A 373 -10.92 -9.57 -5.47
CA ARG A 373 -12.22 -8.94 -5.31
C ARG A 373 -12.10 -7.52 -4.79
N LEU A 374 -12.95 -6.63 -5.28
CA LEU A 374 -13.26 -5.38 -4.60
C LEU A 374 -14.42 -5.63 -3.63
N MET A 375 -14.16 -5.42 -2.35
CA MET A 375 -15.12 -5.61 -1.28
C MET A 375 -15.46 -4.27 -0.63
N LYS A 376 -16.76 -4.02 -0.41
CA LYS A 376 -17.25 -2.87 0.37
C LYS A 376 -17.64 -3.32 1.76
N LEU A 377 -17.11 -2.65 2.78
CA LEU A 377 -17.35 -2.94 4.18
C LEU A 377 -18.31 -1.92 4.79
N MET A 378 -19.32 -2.43 5.44
CA MET A 378 -20.30 -1.67 6.23
C MET A 378 -20.47 -2.33 7.60
N PRO A 379 -20.92 -1.61 8.64
CA PRO A 379 -21.35 -2.25 9.89
C PRO A 379 -22.39 -3.34 9.60
N ALA A 380 -22.24 -4.52 10.22
CA ALA A 380 -23.28 -5.53 10.08
C ALA A 380 -24.57 -5.06 10.77
N THR A 381 -25.70 -5.18 10.07
CA THR A 381 -27.01 -4.99 10.70
C THR A 381 -27.33 -6.19 11.58
N GLU A 382 -27.85 -5.93 12.80
CA GLU A 382 -28.31 -6.99 13.72
C GLU A 382 -29.42 -7.88 13.12
#